data_23a54ddb53a571e10691d097909df039
#
_entry.id   23a54ddb53a571e10691d097909df039
#
_cell.length_a   1.000
_cell.length_b   1.000
_cell.length_c   1.000
_cell.angle_alpha   90.00
_cell.angle_beta   90.00
_cell.angle_gamma   90.00
#
_symmetry.space_group_name_H-M   'P 1'
#
loop_
_entity.id
_entity.type
_entity.pdbx_description
1 polymer ?
#
loop_
_entity_poly.entity_id
_entity_poly.type
_entity_poly.pdbx_seq_one_letter_code
_entity_poly.pdbx_strand_id
1 'polypeptide(L)'
;MTGGLFADTRGVSPAVTQALTIGISTILVTGLLIGGGSLIDGQTEDIAREGLIDIGSGVATDLVRLDQFNTSTLNADVEFRSRYPERIAGEQYRITLAPTSSLTKIYVNSTVEDYSTVVRFENQSRICPGTADGGTLTVRFNTSTGAQCMEIED
;
A
#
# COMPACT_ATOMS: atom_id res chain seq x y z
N MET A 1 -81.41 2.15 -25.87
CA MET A 1 -80.52 0.99 -25.65
C MET A 1 -79.05 1.61 -25.72
N THR A 2 -78.54 1.99 -24.60
CA THR A 2 -77.20 2.58 -24.48
C THR A 2 -76.28 1.52 -23.86
N GLY A 3 -75.55 0.82 -24.72
CA GLY A 3 -74.49 -0.08 -24.29
C GLY A 3 -73.27 0.71 -23.84
N GLY A 4 -73.05 0.75 -22.52
CA GLY A 4 -71.82 1.31 -21.97
C GLY A 4 -70.63 0.41 -22.30
N LEU A 5 -69.71 0.94 -23.09
CA LEU A 5 -68.40 0.37 -23.28
C LEU A 5 -67.60 0.60 -21.96
N PHE A 6 -67.68 -0.37 -21.08
CA PHE A 6 -66.71 -0.40 -19.95
C PHE A 6 -65.35 -0.67 -20.57
N ALA A 7 -64.50 0.34 -20.59
CA ALA A 7 -63.11 0.22 -20.96
C ALA A 7 -62.46 -0.83 -20.00
N ASP A 8 -62.11 -1.98 -20.54
CA ASP A 8 -61.46 -3.04 -19.82
C ASP A 8 -59.98 -2.62 -19.54
N THR A 9 -59.75 -2.04 -18.39
CA THR A 9 -58.42 -1.58 -17.94
C THR A 9 -57.54 -2.71 -17.40
N ARG A 10 -58.02 -3.96 -17.48
CA ARG A 10 -57.32 -5.13 -16.92
C ARG A 10 -56.13 -5.63 -17.76
N GLY A 11 -56.03 -5.24 -19.03
CA GLY A 11 -54.98 -5.70 -19.94
C GLY A 11 -53.64 -4.92 -19.84
N VAL A 12 -53.68 -3.70 -19.31
CA VAL A 12 -52.47 -2.83 -19.29
C VAL A 12 -51.64 -3.07 -18.01
N SER A 13 -52.25 -3.56 -16.95
CA SER A 13 -51.61 -3.71 -15.64
C SER A 13 -50.41 -4.67 -15.60
N PRO A 14 -50.42 -5.87 -16.17
CA PRO A 14 -49.29 -6.81 -16.06
C PRO A 14 -48.08 -6.35 -16.83
N ALA A 15 -48.21 -5.80 -18.00
CA ALA A 15 -47.11 -5.34 -18.83
C ALA A 15 -46.39 -4.11 -18.21
N VAL A 16 -47.18 -3.16 -17.69
CA VAL A 16 -46.65 -1.98 -17.00
C VAL A 16 -45.93 -2.39 -15.72
N THR A 17 -46.50 -3.28 -14.93
CA THR A 17 -45.87 -3.79 -13.68
C THR A 17 -44.54 -4.49 -13.99
N GLN A 18 -44.51 -5.34 -15.02
CA GLN A 18 -43.29 -6.04 -15.41
C GLN A 18 -42.22 -5.08 -15.91
N ALA A 19 -42.55 -4.10 -16.75
CA ALA A 19 -41.64 -3.10 -17.22
C ALA A 19 -41.08 -2.27 -16.05
N LEU A 20 -41.92 -1.88 -15.09
CA LEU A 20 -41.51 -1.12 -13.91
C LEU A 20 -40.58 -1.94 -13.01
N THR A 21 -40.90 -3.21 -12.80
CA THR A 21 -40.08 -4.15 -11.98
C THR A 21 -38.69 -4.30 -12.60
N ILE A 22 -38.62 -4.56 -13.92
CA ILE A 22 -37.36 -4.69 -14.63
C ILE A 22 -36.56 -3.38 -14.56
N GLY A 23 -37.22 -2.24 -14.79
CA GLY A 23 -36.59 -0.92 -14.72
C GLY A 23 -35.99 -0.62 -13.36
N ILE A 24 -36.75 -0.81 -12.29
CA ILE A 24 -36.27 -0.59 -10.92
C ILE A 24 -35.13 -1.56 -10.58
N SER A 25 -35.27 -2.83 -10.91
CA SER A 25 -34.24 -3.84 -10.66
C SER A 25 -32.93 -3.50 -11.37
N THR A 26 -33.00 -3.04 -12.62
CA THR A 26 -31.81 -2.63 -13.39
C THR A 26 -31.11 -1.44 -12.75
N ILE A 27 -31.87 -0.42 -12.34
CA ILE A 27 -31.32 0.76 -11.66
C ILE A 27 -30.66 0.37 -10.34
N LEU A 28 -31.29 -0.48 -9.54
CA LEU A 28 -30.74 -0.96 -8.27
C LEU A 28 -29.44 -1.76 -8.47
N VAL A 29 -29.43 -2.70 -9.41
CA VAL A 29 -28.22 -3.50 -9.70
C VAL A 29 -27.09 -2.59 -10.21
N THR A 30 -27.39 -1.67 -11.11
CA THR A 30 -26.39 -0.73 -11.63
C THR A 30 -25.84 0.16 -10.51
N GLY A 31 -26.70 0.67 -9.64
CA GLY A 31 -26.30 1.47 -8.48
C GLY A 31 -25.41 0.69 -7.49
N LEU A 32 -25.74 -0.57 -7.24
CA LEU A 32 -24.92 -1.46 -6.39
C LEU A 32 -23.56 -1.76 -7.01
N LEU A 33 -23.48 -1.98 -8.32
CA LEU A 33 -22.22 -2.25 -9.02
C LEU A 33 -21.30 -1.02 -8.99
N ILE A 34 -21.84 0.17 -9.24
CA ILE A 34 -21.07 1.42 -9.18
C ILE A 34 -20.61 1.71 -7.76
N GLY A 35 -21.53 1.62 -6.77
CA GLY A 35 -21.20 1.85 -5.36
C GLY A 35 -20.23 0.81 -4.79
N GLY A 36 -20.38 -0.44 -5.18
CA GLY A 36 -19.48 -1.53 -4.76
C GLY A 36 -18.07 -1.38 -5.33
N GLY A 37 -17.96 -0.98 -6.60
CA GLY A 37 -16.66 -0.76 -7.24
C GLY A 37 -15.83 0.31 -6.51
N SER A 38 -16.40 1.48 -6.25
CA SER A 38 -15.69 2.56 -5.56
C SER A 38 -15.28 2.22 -4.12
N LEU A 39 -16.02 1.33 -3.46
CA LEU A 39 -15.68 0.88 -2.12
C LEU A 39 -14.48 -0.06 -2.13
N ILE A 40 -14.37 -0.92 -3.13
CA ILE A 40 -13.23 -1.83 -3.30
C ILE A 40 -11.95 -1.04 -3.62
N ASP A 41 -12.04 -0.05 -4.50
CA ASP A 41 -10.89 0.79 -4.86
C ASP A 41 -10.35 1.54 -3.64
N GLY A 42 -11.23 2.15 -2.83
CA GLY A 42 -10.83 2.83 -1.59
C GLY A 42 -10.18 1.90 -0.56
N GLN A 43 -10.68 0.68 -0.42
CA GLN A 43 -10.08 -0.30 0.49
C GLN A 43 -8.69 -0.77 0.02
N THR A 44 -8.49 -0.90 -1.28
CA THR A 44 -7.19 -1.29 -1.85
C THR A 44 -6.14 -0.21 -1.59
N GLU A 45 -6.51 1.06 -1.72
CA GLU A 45 -5.63 2.19 -1.40
C GLU A 45 -5.22 2.21 0.07
N ASP A 46 -6.18 2.05 0.99
CA ASP A 46 -5.91 2.03 2.43
C ASP A 46 -4.97 0.88 2.81
N ILE A 47 -5.21 -0.33 2.29
CA ILE A 47 -4.36 -1.50 2.51
C ILE A 47 -2.95 -1.27 1.95
N ALA A 48 -2.84 -0.65 0.76
CA ALA A 48 -1.55 -0.33 0.17
C ALA A 48 -0.76 0.64 1.05
N ARG A 49 -1.37 1.73 1.51
CA ARG A 49 -0.73 2.73 2.38
C ARG A 49 -0.29 2.14 3.72
N GLU A 50 -1.15 1.36 4.38
CA GLU A 50 -0.82 0.69 5.64
C GLU A 50 0.33 -0.30 5.46
N GLY A 51 0.30 -1.11 4.40
CA GLY A 51 1.38 -2.03 4.08
C GLY A 51 2.73 -1.34 3.83
N LEU A 52 2.74 -0.20 3.14
CA LEU A 52 3.97 0.59 2.94
C LEU A 52 4.50 1.18 4.26
N ILE A 53 3.62 1.59 5.18
CA ILE A 53 4.01 2.06 6.51
C ILE A 53 4.64 0.94 7.34
N ASP A 54 4.06 -0.25 7.30
CA ASP A 54 4.57 -1.42 8.01
C ASP A 54 5.97 -1.80 7.52
N ILE A 55 6.19 -1.79 6.20
CA ILE A 55 7.52 -2.03 5.62
C ILE A 55 8.51 -0.97 6.07
N GLY A 56 8.17 0.30 5.92
CA GLY A 56 9.04 1.40 6.33
C GLY A 56 9.41 1.33 7.82
N SER A 57 8.46 0.96 8.66
CA SER A 57 8.66 0.78 10.11
C SER A 57 9.52 -0.45 10.42
N GLY A 58 9.35 -1.53 9.67
CA GLY A 58 10.18 -2.73 9.76
C GLY A 58 11.63 -2.43 9.41
N VAL A 59 11.88 -1.76 8.28
CA VAL A 59 13.23 -1.35 7.86
C VAL A 59 13.86 -0.39 8.88
N ALA A 60 13.10 0.57 9.42
CA ALA A 60 13.58 1.44 10.49
C ALA A 60 14.00 0.63 11.73
N THR A 61 13.23 -0.38 12.09
CA THR A 61 13.54 -1.26 13.23
C THR A 61 14.82 -2.04 13.00
N ASP A 62 15.05 -2.57 11.81
CA ASP A 62 16.26 -3.31 11.48
C ASP A 62 17.50 -2.40 11.48
N LEU A 63 17.37 -1.18 10.96
CA LEU A 63 18.42 -0.17 11.01
C LEU A 63 18.74 0.26 12.45
N VAL A 64 17.73 0.49 13.29
CA VAL A 64 17.92 0.85 14.71
C VAL A 64 18.58 -0.31 15.47
N ARG A 65 18.21 -1.54 15.19
CA ARG A 65 18.89 -2.73 15.79
C ARG A 65 20.36 -2.77 15.41
N LEU A 66 20.68 -2.57 14.12
CA LEU A 66 22.06 -2.56 13.66
C LEU A 66 22.85 -1.41 14.30
N ASP A 67 22.26 -0.23 14.44
CA ASP A 67 22.86 0.93 15.09
C ASP A 67 23.21 0.65 16.55
N GLN A 68 22.35 -0.06 17.29
CA GLN A 68 22.61 -0.47 18.67
C GLN A 68 23.77 -1.47 18.79
N PHE A 69 23.91 -2.39 17.84
CA PHE A 69 25.03 -3.33 17.84
C PHE A 69 26.37 -2.66 17.52
N ASN A 70 26.37 -1.69 16.63
CA ASN A 70 27.59 -1.02 16.23
C ASN A 70 28.24 -0.18 17.35
N THR A 71 27.45 0.41 18.25
CA THR A 71 27.96 1.13 19.42
C THR A 71 28.68 0.21 20.40
N SER A 72 28.45 -1.11 20.34
CA SER A 72 28.99 -2.10 21.28
C SER A 72 30.26 -2.80 20.79
N THR A 73 30.53 -2.86 19.48
CA THR A 73 31.59 -3.69 18.91
C THR A 73 32.19 -3.06 17.64
N LEU A 74 33.27 -2.36 17.77
CA LEU A 74 33.97 -1.57 16.73
C LEU A 74 34.47 -2.37 15.49
N ASN A 75 34.34 -3.69 15.43
CA ASN A 75 34.87 -4.54 14.35
C ASN A 75 33.99 -5.76 14.01
N ALA A 76 32.70 -5.76 14.34
CA ALA A 76 31.83 -6.88 13.97
C ALA A 76 31.18 -6.59 12.60
N ASP A 77 31.35 -7.52 11.68
CA ASP A 77 30.58 -7.57 10.45
C ASP A 77 29.19 -8.12 10.80
N VAL A 78 28.25 -7.22 11.04
CA VAL A 78 26.88 -7.55 11.43
C VAL A 78 25.96 -7.23 10.27
N GLU A 79 25.26 -8.23 9.79
CA GLU A 79 24.19 -8.07 8.81
C GLU A 79 22.87 -8.59 9.36
N PHE A 80 21.79 -7.93 9.04
CA PHE A 80 20.42 -8.41 9.25
C PHE A 80 19.76 -8.64 7.90
N ARG A 81 19.21 -9.84 7.74
CA ARG A 81 18.45 -10.18 6.54
C ARG A 81 16.99 -10.36 6.90
N SER A 82 16.16 -9.48 6.42
CA SER A 82 14.72 -9.48 6.63
C SER A 82 13.98 -9.76 5.33
N ARG A 83 12.87 -10.47 5.43
CA ARG A 83 12.04 -10.75 4.26
C ARG A 83 10.75 -9.95 4.34
N TYR A 84 10.56 -9.10 3.36
CA TYR A 84 9.36 -8.30 3.14
C TYR A 84 8.56 -8.85 1.95
N PRO A 85 7.26 -8.56 1.82
CA PRO A 85 6.52 -8.88 0.62
C PRO A 85 7.15 -8.25 -0.62
N GLU A 86 7.20 -8.96 -1.73
CA GLU A 86 7.68 -8.38 -3.00
C GLU A 86 6.70 -7.35 -3.58
N ARG A 87 5.42 -7.45 -3.19
CA ARG A 87 4.34 -6.60 -3.67
C ARG A 87 3.38 -6.26 -2.55
N ILE A 88 2.79 -5.07 -2.62
CA ILE A 88 1.69 -4.64 -1.77
C ILE A 88 0.51 -4.24 -2.65
N ALA A 89 -0.67 -4.75 -2.36
CA ALA A 89 -1.87 -4.57 -3.17
C ALA A 89 -1.66 -4.90 -4.67
N GLY A 90 -0.78 -5.88 -4.97
CA GLY A 90 -0.41 -6.26 -6.34
C GLY A 90 0.71 -5.44 -6.99
N GLU A 91 1.13 -4.35 -6.38
CA GLU A 91 2.12 -3.40 -6.89
C GLU A 91 3.52 -3.62 -6.28
N GLN A 92 4.55 -3.45 -7.10
CA GLN A 92 5.93 -3.40 -6.62
C GLN A 92 6.19 -2.06 -5.93
N TYR A 93 7.14 -2.03 -5.01
CA TYR A 93 7.53 -0.82 -4.30
C TYR A 93 9.04 -0.73 -4.17
N ARG A 94 9.52 0.48 -3.93
CA ARG A 94 10.93 0.80 -3.71
C ARG A 94 11.14 1.51 -2.38
N ILE A 95 12.15 1.08 -1.68
CA ILE A 95 12.61 1.67 -0.42
C ILE A 95 13.79 2.58 -0.75
N THR A 96 13.78 3.82 -0.24
CA THR A 96 14.88 4.78 -0.43
C THR A 96 15.28 5.36 0.91
N LEU A 97 16.55 5.24 1.25
CA LEU A 97 17.12 5.87 2.42
C LEU A 97 17.65 7.28 2.07
N ALA A 98 17.15 8.27 2.78
CA ALA A 98 17.60 9.67 2.67
C ALA A 98 18.08 10.18 4.03
N PRO A 99 19.36 9.92 4.39
CA PRO A 99 19.90 10.31 5.66
C PRO A 99 20.18 11.83 5.70
N THR A 100 20.01 12.37 6.90
CA THR A 100 20.51 13.68 7.33
C THR A 100 21.49 13.43 8.47
N SER A 101 22.07 14.44 9.09
CA SER A 101 23.11 14.28 10.12
C SER A 101 22.71 13.39 11.32
N SER A 102 21.47 13.46 11.78
CA SER A 102 20.97 12.72 12.94
C SER A 102 19.56 12.11 12.72
N LEU A 103 19.00 12.33 11.56
CA LEU A 103 17.66 11.86 11.20
C LEU A 103 17.71 11.20 9.83
N THR A 104 17.21 10.00 9.72
CA THR A 104 17.04 9.32 8.44
C THR A 104 15.56 9.24 8.07
N LYS A 105 15.27 9.55 6.83
CA LYS A 105 13.95 9.34 6.21
C LYS A 105 14.01 8.11 5.33
N ILE A 106 13.05 7.24 5.52
CA ILE A 106 12.81 6.07 4.68
C ILE A 106 11.59 6.39 3.85
N TYR A 107 11.77 6.52 2.55
CA TYR A 107 10.68 6.64 1.60
C TYR A 107 10.35 5.24 1.09
N VAL A 108 9.09 4.87 1.16
CA VAL A 108 8.59 3.63 0.55
C VAL A 108 7.53 4.03 -0.46
N ASN A 109 7.85 3.88 -1.73
CA ASN A 109 7.03 4.35 -2.84
C ASN A 109 6.57 3.15 -3.69
N SER A 110 5.30 3.10 -4.06
CA SER A 110 4.84 2.23 -5.14
C SER A 110 5.52 2.62 -6.45
N THR A 111 5.77 1.66 -7.32
CA THR A 111 6.40 1.90 -8.63
C THR A 111 5.40 2.28 -9.72
N VAL A 112 4.11 2.01 -9.53
CA VAL A 112 3.05 2.19 -10.54
C VAL A 112 2.03 3.23 -10.10
N GLU A 113 1.54 3.12 -8.88
CA GLU A 113 0.54 4.04 -8.31
C GLU A 113 1.22 5.11 -7.46
N ASP A 114 0.54 6.25 -7.28
CA ASP A 114 1.07 7.40 -6.53
C ASP A 114 0.97 7.21 -5.01
N TYR A 115 1.19 5.98 -4.54
CA TYR A 115 1.22 5.64 -3.11
C TYR A 115 2.63 5.77 -2.59
N SER A 116 2.78 6.59 -1.56
CA SER A 116 4.06 6.80 -0.90
C SER A 116 3.89 6.98 0.59
N THR A 117 4.88 6.52 1.35
CA THR A 117 4.97 6.79 2.78
C THR A 117 6.37 7.21 3.17
N VAL A 118 6.48 7.91 4.30
CA VAL A 118 7.76 8.37 4.83
C VAL A 118 7.83 8.03 6.31
N VAL A 119 8.73 7.13 6.65
CA VAL A 119 9.08 6.81 8.04
C VAL A 119 10.35 7.57 8.42
N ARG A 120 10.40 8.09 9.65
CA ARG A 120 11.55 8.84 10.16
C ARG A 120 12.05 8.20 11.44
N PHE A 121 13.36 8.10 11.56
CA PHE A 121 13.98 7.65 12.81
C PHE A 121 15.28 8.41 13.07
N GLU A 122 15.64 8.50 14.33
CA GLU A 122 16.93 9.07 14.75
C GLU A 122 18.01 7.99 14.69
N ASN A 123 19.15 8.32 14.14
CA ASN A 123 20.31 7.44 14.02
C ASN A 123 21.52 8.03 14.75
N GLN A 124 22.30 7.17 15.41
CA GLN A 124 23.57 7.52 16.06
C GLN A 124 24.74 7.30 15.11
N SER A 125 24.68 6.22 14.35
CA SER A 125 25.68 5.91 13.33
C SER A 125 25.31 6.52 11.99
N ARG A 126 26.32 6.71 11.14
CA ARG A 126 26.11 7.21 9.78
C ARG A 126 25.35 6.20 8.94
N ILE A 127 24.39 6.67 8.17
CA ILE A 127 23.64 5.88 7.19
C ILE A 127 24.05 6.35 5.79
N CYS A 128 24.29 5.41 4.89
CA CYS A 128 24.51 5.66 3.49
C CYS A 128 23.17 5.84 2.77
N PRO A 129 23.05 6.81 1.86
CA PRO A 129 21.91 6.84 0.96
C PRO A 129 21.91 5.58 0.10
N GLY A 130 20.75 4.97 -0.08
CA GLY A 130 20.60 3.73 -0.85
C GLY A 130 19.16 3.49 -1.23
N THR A 131 18.98 2.57 -2.16
CA THR A 131 17.66 2.09 -2.61
C THR A 131 17.66 0.59 -2.66
N ALA A 132 16.52 -0.01 -2.35
CA ALA A 132 16.27 -1.44 -2.50
C ALA A 132 14.81 -1.65 -2.95
N ASP A 133 14.57 -2.71 -3.69
CA ASP A 133 13.22 -3.10 -4.08
C ASP A 133 12.60 -4.05 -3.03
N GLY A 134 11.31 -4.32 -3.12
CA GLY A 134 10.62 -5.24 -2.21
C GLY A 134 11.14 -6.68 -2.33
N GLY A 135 11.11 -7.42 -1.24
CA GLY A 135 11.59 -8.79 -1.17
C GLY A 135 12.53 -9.05 -0.01
N THR A 136 13.66 -9.69 -0.27
CA THR A 136 14.67 -9.92 0.78
C THR A 136 15.58 -8.71 0.89
N LEU A 137 15.57 -8.06 2.03
CA LEU A 137 16.38 -6.88 2.32
C LEU A 137 17.51 -7.26 3.27
N THR A 138 18.73 -6.91 2.92
CA THR A 138 19.90 -7.02 3.77
C THR A 138 20.30 -5.64 4.27
N VAL A 139 20.41 -5.50 5.59
CA VAL A 139 20.92 -4.29 6.25
C VAL A 139 22.28 -4.62 6.83
N ARG A 140 23.33 -3.90 6.44
CA ARG A 140 24.68 -4.19 6.89
C ARG A 140 25.51 -2.92 7.15
N PHE A 141 26.63 -3.10 7.81
CA PHE A 141 27.65 -2.06 7.98
C PHE A 141 28.66 -2.12 6.83
N ASN A 142 28.74 -1.06 6.04
CA ASN A 142 29.76 -0.97 5.00
C ASN A 142 31.05 -0.40 5.60
N THR A 143 32.09 -1.23 5.70
CA THR A 143 33.41 -0.84 6.18
C THR A 143 34.43 -0.60 5.06
N SER A 144 34.06 -0.87 3.80
CA SER A 144 35.01 -1.02 2.69
C SER A 144 35.48 0.29 2.05
N THR A 145 34.84 1.42 2.28
CA THR A 145 35.10 2.68 1.53
C THR A 145 35.53 3.87 2.36
N GLY A 146 36.04 3.64 3.57
CA GLY A 146 36.48 4.73 4.44
C GLY A 146 35.34 5.59 5.04
N ALA A 147 34.12 5.37 4.62
CA ALA A 147 32.91 5.92 5.22
C ALA A 147 32.14 4.78 5.87
N GLN A 148 32.44 4.49 7.13
CA GLN A 148 31.65 3.53 7.91
C GLN A 148 30.21 4.01 7.96
N CYS A 149 29.31 3.30 7.31
CA CYS A 149 27.88 3.61 7.31
C CYS A 149 27.03 2.36 7.16
N MET A 150 25.80 2.42 7.65
CA MET A 150 24.80 1.39 7.42
C MET A 150 24.19 1.56 6.03
N GLU A 151 24.02 0.47 5.31
CA GLU A 151 23.40 0.45 3.98
C GLU A 151 22.35 -0.64 3.88
N ILE A 152 21.47 -0.51 2.88
CA ILE A 152 20.49 -1.52 2.50
C ILE A 152 20.84 -2.10 1.13
N GLU A 153 20.64 -3.39 0.97
CA GLU A 153 20.80 -4.14 -0.28
C GLU A 153 19.64 -5.13 -0.45
N ASP A 154 19.19 -5.40 -1.67
CA ASP A 154 18.22 -6.39 -2.09
C ASP A 154 18.88 -7.64 -2.69
#